data_6fadc5470b34e2015477be77f2f3f68e
#
_entry.id   6fadc5470b34e2015477be77f2f3f68e
#
_cell.length_a   1.000
_cell.length_b   1.000
_cell.length_c   1.000
_cell.angle_alpha   90.00
_cell.angle_beta   90.00
_cell.angle_gamma   90.00
#
_symmetry.space_group_name_H-M   'P 1'
#
loop_
_entity.id
_entity.type
_entity.pdbx_description
1 polymer ?
#
loop_
_entity_poly.entity_id
_entity_poly.type
_entity_poly.pdbx_seq_one_letter_code
_entity_poly.pdbx_strand_id
1 'polypeptide(L)'
;MLTVLRRAAITSLALLATTGIALADAPSVGQPAPAFKLQDQDGKWHSLADYKGKWVAIYFYPKDDTPGCTTQACSFRDNVFAFNKEGAVILGISVDDVESHKKFAEKHGLPFTLLADADKAVSKSYGVLKTYMGVMEMARRDTFIVDPQGRIAKHYESVDP
;
A
#
# COMPACT_ATOMS: atom_id res chain seq x y z
N MET A 1 47.03 3.63 -60.60
CA MET A 1 45.66 3.34 -60.20
C MET A 1 45.62 3.31 -58.66
N LEU A 2 45.23 4.42 -58.03
CA LEU A 2 45.18 4.58 -56.58
C LEU A 2 43.72 4.28 -56.10
N THR A 3 43.54 3.23 -55.27
CA THR A 3 42.29 2.92 -54.68
C THR A 3 42.20 3.59 -53.31
N VAL A 4 41.30 4.57 -53.15
CA VAL A 4 41.08 5.30 -51.93
C VAL A 4 40.05 4.53 -51.06
N LEU A 5 40.49 3.95 -49.92
CA LEU A 5 39.62 3.39 -48.91
C LEU A 5 38.98 4.51 -48.05
N ARG A 6 37.69 4.74 -48.19
CA ARG A 6 36.90 5.57 -47.26
C ARG A 6 36.58 4.78 -46.01
N ARG A 7 37.15 5.18 -44.88
CA ARG A 7 36.73 4.69 -43.53
C ARG A 7 35.50 5.45 -43.12
N ALA A 8 34.36 4.74 -42.96
CA ALA A 8 33.17 5.28 -42.36
C ALA A 8 33.32 5.18 -40.84
N ALA A 9 33.33 6.31 -40.15
CA ALA A 9 33.28 6.38 -38.68
C ALA A 9 31.82 6.26 -38.25
N ILE A 10 31.50 5.15 -37.59
CA ILE A 10 30.18 4.95 -36.96
C ILE A 10 30.28 5.57 -35.57
N THR A 11 29.68 6.74 -35.39
CA THR A 11 29.52 7.40 -34.10
C THR A 11 28.32 6.76 -33.37
N SER A 12 28.58 5.86 -32.43
CA SER A 12 27.56 5.32 -31.57
C SER A 12 27.14 6.36 -30.53
N LEU A 13 25.97 6.93 -30.71
CA LEU A 13 25.34 7.83 -29.73
C LEU A 13 24.73 6.96 -28.60
N ALA A 14 25.41 6.86 -27.47
CA ALA A 14 24.91 6.20 -26.29
C ALA A 14 23.80 7.06 -25.67
N LEU A 15 22.54 6.60 -25.79
CA LEU A 15 21.36 7.20 -25.14
C LEU A 15 21.41 6.82 -23.66
N LEU A 16 21.87 7.74 -22.81
CA LEU A 16 21.73 7.59 -21.36
C LEU A 16 20.24 7.71 -21.00
N ALA A 17 19.59 6.57 -20.76
CA ALA A 17 18.28 6.54 -20.17
C ALA A 17 18.41 6.92 -18.68
N THR A 18 18.10 8.16 -18.33
CA THR A 18 17.91 8.58 -16.94
C THR A 18 16.62 7.94 -16.43
N THR A 19 16.74 6.85 -15.68
CA THR A 19 15.64 6.29 -14.91
C THR A 19 15.34 7.24 -13.76
N GLY A 20 14.48 8.22 -14.00
CA GLY A 20 13.88 9.02 -12.96
C GLY A 20 13.07 8.09 -12.04
N ILE A 21 13.35 8.09 -10.73
CA ILE A 21 12.52 7.45 -9.72
C ILE A 21 11.24 8.31 -9.64
N ALA A 22 10.25 7.98 -10.44
CA ALA A 22 8.92 8.55 -10.28
C ALA A 22 8.38 8.06 -8.94
N LEU A 23 7.97 8.99 -8.06
CA LEU A 23 7.10 8.67 -6.94
C LEU A 23 5.85 8.02 -7.56
N ALA A 24 5.54 6.81 -7.15
CA ALA A 24 4.36 6.13 -7.67
C ALA A 24 3.12 6.94 -7.27
N ASP A 25 2.36 7.37 -8.27
CA ASP A 25 1.00 7.89 -8.04
C ASP A 25 0.11 6.77 -7.51
N ALA A 26 -0.91 7.14 -6.75
CA ALA A 26 -1.89 6.16 -6.27
C ALA A 26 -2.51 5.40 -7.45
N PRO A 27 -2.72 4.06 -7.33
CA PRO A 27 -3.30 3.27 -8.39
C PRO A 27 -4.71 3.75 -8.72
N SER A 28 -4.97 3.97 -10.00
CA SER A 28 -6.27 4.46 -10.47
C SER A 28 -7.35 3.37 -10.41
N VAL A 29 -8.61 3.78 -10.29
CA VAL A 29 -9.77 2.88 -10.37
C VAL A 29 -9.74 2.07 -11.68
N GLY A 30 -10.00 0.77 -11.59
CA GLY A 30 -9.96 -0.19 -12.70
C GLY A 30 -8.58 -0.82 -12.93
N GLN A 31 -7.50 -0.27 -12.35
CA GLN A 31 -6.17 -0.86 -12.46
C GLN A 31 -5.98 -2.00 -11.45
N PRO A 32 -5.07 -2.96 -11.71
CA PRO A 32 -4.69 -3.95 -10.72
C PRO A 32 -4.17 -3.27 -9.44
N ALA A 33 -4.65 -3.72 -8.29
CA ALA A 33 -4.10 -3.28 -7.00
C ALA A 33 -2.65 -3.74 -6.88
N PRO A 34 -1.72 -2.89 -6.40
CA PRO A 34 -0.34 -3.28 -6.18
C PRO A 34 -0.24 -4.49 -5.24
N ALA A 35 0.53 -5.50 -5.65
CA ALA A 35 0.75 -6.69 -4.85
C ALA A 35 1.56 -6.35 -3.59
N PHE A 36 1.28 -7.08 -2.51
CA PHE A 36 2.06 -7.00 -1.29
C PHE A 36 2.28 -8.38 -0.67
N LYS A 37 3.26 -8.46 0.21
CA LYS A 37 3.48 -9.59 1.12
C LYS A 37 3.99 -9.04 2.43
N LEU A 38 3.12 -8.97 3.45
CA LEU A 38 3.39 -8.36 4.76
C LEU A 38 3.03 -9.33 5.89
N GLN A 39 3.61 -9.13 7.07
CA GLN A 39 3.23 -9.85 8.27
C GLN A 39 2.07 -9.13 8.99
N ASP A 40 1.18 -9.93 9.57
CA ASP A 40 0.14 -9.40 10.45
C ASP A 40 0.64 -9.25 11.90
N GLN A 41 -0.25 -8.81 12.78
CA GLN A 41 -0.01 -8.62 14.22
C GLN A 41 0.41 -9.91 14.97
N ASP A 42 0.24 -11.07 14.39
CA ASP A 42 0.65 -12.37 14.95
C ASP A 42 1.88 -12.94 14.23
N GLY A 43 2.49 -12.17 13.32
CA GLY A 43 3.68 -12.56 12.55
C GLY A 43 3.37 -13.48 11.36
N LYS A 44 2.11 -13.73 11.04
CA LYS A 44 1.72 -14.53 9.89
C LYS A 44 1.81 -13.71 8.60
N TRP A 45 2.34 -14.31 7.54
CA TRP A 45 2.44 -13.68 6.24
C TRP A 45 1.10 -13.66 5.50
N HIS A 46 0.79 -12.52 4.92
CA HIS A 46 -0.35 -12.30 4.04
C HIS A 46 0.09 -11.66 2.74
N SER A 47 -0.51 -12.09 1.65
CA SER A 47 -0.38 -11.45 0.33
C SER A 47 -1.75 -11.04 -0.19
N LEU A 48 -1.82 -10.06 -1.09
CA LEU A 48 -3.09 -9.69 -1.71
C LEU A 48 -3.73 -10.88 -2.44
N ALA A 49 -2.92 -11.80 -2.98
CA ALA A 49 -3.39 -12.99 -3.68
C ALA A 49 -4.19 -13.96 -2.79
N ASP A 50 -3.96 -13.95 -1.46
CA ASP A 50 -4.69 -14.79 -0.50
C ASP A 50 -6.17 -14.41 -0.37
N TYR A 51 -6.51 -13.21 -0.83
CA TYR A 51 -7.85 -12.65 -0.78
C TYR A 51 -8.57 -12.65 -2.13
N LYS A 52 -8.02 -13.34 -3.14
CA LYS A 52 -8.65 -13.47 -4.45
C LYS A 52 -10.05 -14.04 -4.34
N GLY A 53 -11.00 -13.46 -5.06
CA GLY A 53 -12.41 -13.83 -5.00
C GLY A 53 -13.21 -13.15 -3.89
N LYS A 54 -12.58 -12.27 -3.09
CA LYS A 54 -13.23 -11.50 -2.03
C LYS A 54 -13.11 -10.00 -2.31
N TRP A 55 -14.04 -9.23 -1.81
CA TRP A 55 -13.89 -7.80 -1.64
C TRP A 55 -12.90 -7.51 -0.51
N VAL A 56 -12.01 -6.56 -0.70
CA VAL A 56 -11.03 -6.17 0.31
C VAL A 56 -11.05 -4.66 0.51
N ALA A 57 -11.29 -4.24 1.74
CA ALA A 57 -11.12 -2.87 2.17
C ALA A 57 -9.70 -2.72 2.76
N ILE A 58 -8.79 -2.12 2.00
CA ILE A 58 -7.43 -1.81 2.47
C ILE A 58 -7.44 -0.36 2.95
N TYR A 59 -7.25 -0.14 4.26
CA TYR A 59 -7.10 1.20 4.77
C TYR A 59 -5.67 1.44 5.25
N PHE A 60 -5.05 2.50 4.74
CA PHE A 60 -3.77 3.00 5.21
C PHE A 60 -3.99 4.03 6.31
N TYR A 61 -3.11 4.04 7.31
CA TYR A 61 -3.18 4.99 8.41
C TYR A 61 -1.78 5.36 8.90
N PRO A 62 -1.62 6.57 9.48
CA PRO A 62 -0.30 7.08 9.84
C PRO A 62 0.44 6.28 10.90
N LYS A 63 -0.22 5.94 12.04
CA LYS A 63 0.47 5.34 13.18
C LYS A 63 -0.50 4.73 14.18
N ASP A 64 -0.13 3.55 14.71
CA ASP A 64 -0.84 2.89 15.81
C ASP A 64 -1.03 3.80 17.02
N ASP A 65 -2.14 3.57 17.72
CA ASP A 65 -2.46 4.16 19.03
C ASP A 65 -2.49 5.70 19.06
N THR A 66 -2.59 6.35 17.89
CA THR A 66 -2.89 7.78 17.81
C THR A 66 -4.41 8.01 17.81
N PRO A 67 -4.90 9.17 18.32
CA PRO A 67 -6.36 9.39 18.49
C PRO A 67 -7.18 9.13 17.22
N GLY A 68 -6.82 9.72 16.09
CA GLY A 68 -7.55 9.53 14.82
C GLY A 68 -7.45 8.12 14.27
N CYS A 69 -6.28 7.45 14.38
CA CYS A 69 -6.14 6.07 13.92
C CYS A 69 -6.94 5.10 14.79
N THR A 70 -6.98 5.35 16.10
CA THR A 70 -7.82 4.58 17.03
C THR A 70 -9.30 4.75 16.72
N THR A 71 -9.78 5.98 16.48
CA THR A 71 -11.17 6.24 16.08
C THR A 71 -11.53 5.46 14.81
N GLN A 72 -10.69 5.53 13.78
CA GLN A 72 -10.92 4.82 12.51
C GLN A 72 -10.94 3.30 12.71
N ALA A 73 -9.96 2.73 13.42
CA ALA A 73 -9.89 1.29 13.67
C ALA A 73 -11.11 0.80 14.48
N CYS A 74 -11.53 1.54 15.49
CA CYS A 74 -12.74 1.23 16.26
C CYS A 74 -14.01 1.31 15.40
N SER A 75 -14.10 2.29 14.49
CA SER A 75 -15.20 2.37 13.53
C SER A 75 -15.27 1.13 12.62
N PHE A 76 -14.15 0.65 12.11
CA PHE A 76 -14.11 -0.62 11.35
C PHE A 76 -14.49 -1.81 12.22
N ARG A 77 -13.99 -1.89 13.47
CA ARG A 77 -14.36 -2.94 14.43
C ARG A 77 -15.87 -3.00 14.66
N ASP A 78 -16.48 -1.86 14.95
CA ASP A 78 -17.90 -1.77 15.28
C ASP A 78 -18.80 -2.10 14.08
N ASN A 79 -18.28 -2.00 12.86
CA ASN A 79 -18.97 -2.32 11.61
C ASN A 79 -18.52 -3.64 10.97
N VAL A 80 -17.65 -4.43 11.61
CA VAL A 80 -17.07 -5.65 11.03
C VAL A 80 -18.12 -6.67 10.55
N PHE A 81 -19.24 -6.77 11.24
CA PHE A 81 -20.35 -7.64 10.84
C PHE A 81 -20.94 -7.26 9.47
N ALA A 82 -21.06 -5.96 9.17
CA ALA A 82 -21.54 -5.51 7.86
C ALA A 82 -20.57 -5.91 6.74
N PHE A 83 -19.27 -5.75 6.95
CA PHE A 83 -18.27 -6.21 6.01
C PHE A 83 -18.30 -7.72 5.79
N ASN A 84 -18.35 -8.49 6.86
CA ASN A 84 -18.42 -9.96 6.79
C ASN A 84 -19.68 -10.45 6.06
N LYS A 85 -20.83 -9.82 6.26
CA LYS A 85 -22.08 -10.13 5.56
C LYS A 85 -21.97 -9.96 4.05
N GLU A 86 -21.23 -8.96 3.60
CA GLU A 86 -20.95 -8.70 2.19
C GLU A 86 -19.76 -9.52 1.65
N GLY A 87 -19.18 -10.42 2.47
CA GLY A 87 -18.01 -11.21 2.10
C GLY A 87 -16.73 -10.37 1.92
N ALA A 88 -16.70 -9.19 2.54
CA ALA A 88 -15.56 -8.28 2.46
C ALA A 88 -14.59 -8.48 3.63
N VAL A 89 -13.30 -8.32 3.35
CA VAL A 89 -12.20 -8.38 4.33
C VAL A 89 -11.67 -6.97 4.59
N ILE A 90 -11.35 -6.68 5.85
CA ILE A 90 -10.70 -5.44 6.25
C ILE A 90 -9.23 -5.71 6.51
N LEU A 91 -8.34 -4.91 5.89
CA LEU A 91 -6.91 -4.93 6.10
C LEU A 91 -6.44 -3.51 6.46
N GLY A 92 -5.86 -3.34 7.64
CA GLY A 92 -5.20 -2.09 8.02
C GLY A 92 -3.70 -2.17 7.69
N ILE A 93 -3.13 -1.11 7.14
CA ILE A 93 -1.70 -1.06 6.81
C ILE A 93 -1.10 0.24 7.36
N SER A 94 -0.04 0.12 8.14
CA SER A 94 0.80 1.25 8.53
C SER A 94 2.28 0.87 8.49
N VAL A 95 3.14 1.84 8.70
CA VAL A 95 4.61 1.65 8.76
C VAL A 95 5.09 1.17 10.13
N ASP A 96 4.18 0.90 11.05
CA ASP A 96 4.49 0.31 12.35
C ASP A 96 4.91 -1.17 12.19
N ASP A 97 5.59 -1.71 13.19
CA ASP A 97 6.03 -3.09 13.21
C ASP A 97 4.96 -4.06 13.77
N VAL A 98 5.23 -5.36 13.65
CA VAL A 98 4.35 -6.44 14.10
C VAL A 98 4.00 -6.32 15.60
N GLU A 99 4.98 -5.96 16.44
CA GLU A 99 4.77 -5.85 17.88
C GLU A 99 3.86 -4.67 18.24
N SER A 100 4.02 -3.54 17.55
CA SER A 100 3.14 -2.38 17.67
C SER A 100 1.71 -2.74 17.29
N HIS A 101 1.52 -3.37 16.14
CA HIS A 101 0.20 -3.83 15.67
C HIS A 101 -0.46 -4.81 16.65
N LYS A 102 0.32 -5.72 17.24
CA LYS A 102 -0.20 -6.65 18.23
C LYS A 102 -0.76 -5.94 19.46
N LYS A 103 0.03 -5.01 20.01
CA LYS A 103 -0.39 -4.20 21.16
C LYS A 103 -1.63 -3.36 20.84
N PHE A 104 -1.66 -2.76 19.66
CA PHE A 104 -2.78 -1.93 19.20
C PHE A 104 -4.06 -2.78 19.03
N ALA A 105 -3.96 -3.93 18.35
CA ALA A 105 -5.08 -4.84 18.15
C ALA A 105 -5.64 -5.38 19.46
N GLU A 106 -4.78 -5.82 20.39
CA GLU A 106 -5.16 -6.33 21.72
C GLU A 106 -5.83 -5.23 22.55
N LYS A 107 -5.23 -4.04 22.62
CA LYS A 107 -5.72 -2.92 23.41
C LYS A 107 -7.12 -2.46 23.02
N HIS A 108 -7.42 -2.50 21.72
CA HIS A 108 -8.69 -2.01 21.18
C HIS A 108 -9.64 -3.11 20.71
N GLY A 109 -9.27 -4.38 20.89
CA GLY A 109 -10.10 -5.53 20.51
C GLY A 109 -10.42 -5.56 19.02
N LEU A 110 -9.42 -5.32 18.15
CA LEU A 110 -9.61 -5.27 16.70
C LEU A 110 -9.71 -6.69 16.12
N PRO A 111 -10.84 -7.09 15.51
CA PRO A 111 -11.06 -8.46 15.04
C PRO A 111 -10.63 -8.67 13.58
N PHE A 112 -9.78 -7.82 13.03
CA PHE A 112 -9.33 -7.87 11.66
C PHE A 112 -7.79 -7.73 11.57
N THR A 113 -7.24 -7.97 10.39
CA THR A 113 -5.81 -8.02 10.14
C THR A 113 -5.20 -6.63 10.04
N LEU A 114 -4.13 -6.39 10.81
CA LEU A 114 -3.23 -5.24 10.66
C LEU A 114 -1.92 -5.74 10.05
N LEU A 115 -1.42 -5.08 9.02
CA LEU A 115 -0.25 -5.48 8.24
C LEU A 115 0.91 -4.49 8.41
N ALA A 116 2.07 -5.00 8.80
CA ALA A 116 3.26 -4.22 9.09
C ALA A 116 4.05 -3.90 7.81
N ASP A 117 4.00 -2.67 7.34
CA ASP A 117 4.77 -2.14 6.20
C ASP A 117 6.00 -1.36 6.69
N ALA A 118 6.83 -1.99 7.55
CA ALA A 118 7.94 -1.35 8.23
C ALA A 118 9.02 -0.83 7.26
N ASP A 119 9.19 -1.44 6.09
CA ASP A 119 10.07 -0.98 5.01
C ASP A 119 9.42 0.07 4.09
N LYS A 120 8.14 0.38 4.30
CA LYS A 120 7.35 1.40 3.58
C LYS A 120 7.14 1.11 2.09
N ALA A 121 7.47 -0.08 1.64
CA ALA A 121 7.43 -0.44 0.22
C ALA A 121 6.00 -0.47 -0.31
N VAL A 122 5.05 -0.96 0.47
CA VAL A 122 3.63 -1.04 0.09
C VAL A 122 2.98 0.34 0.13
N SER A 123 3.20 1.13 1.19
CA SER A 123 2.73 2.53 1.25
C SER A 123 3.24 3.36 0.08
N LYS A 124 4.48 3.11 -0.36
CA LYS A 124 5.06 3.76 -1.54
C LYS A 124 4.38 3.28 -2.84
N SER A 125 4.17 1.97 -3.01
CA SER A 125 3.54 1.42 -4.22
C SER A 125 2.08 1.84 -4.40
N TYR A 126 1.38 2.11 -3.28
CA TYR A 126 0.02 2.66 -3.29
C TYR A 126 -0.02 4.20 -3.36
N GLY A 127 1.15 4.87 -3.45
CA GLY A 127 1.24 6.34 -3.56
C GLY A 127 0.75 7.09 -2.32
N VAL A 128 0.69 6.42 -1.17
CA VAL A 128 0.19 7.00 0.08
C VAL A 128 1.28 7.42 1.05
N LEU A 129 2.55 7.07 0.78
CA LEU A 129 3.66 7.47 1.65
C LEU A 129 3.86 8.99 1.62
N LYS A 130 3.89 9.63 2.78
CA LYS A 130 4.10 11.06 2.96
C LYS A 130 5.19 11.33 3.98
N THR A 131 5.97 12.38 3.73
CA THR A 131 6.93 12.91 4.69
C THR A 131 6.27 14.01 5.51
N TYR A 132 6.21 13.81 6.83
CA TYR A 132 5.67 14.78 7.79
C TYR A 132 6.83 15.50 8.47
N MET A 133 6.71 16.80 8.64
CA MET A 133 7.72 17.66 9.28
C MET A 133 9.15 17.49 8.69
N GLY A 134 9.25 17.06 7.44
CA GLY A 134 10.51 16.89 6.72
C GLY A 134 11.36 15.67 7.12
N VAL A 135 10.92 14.88 8.12
CA VAL A 135 11.74 13.78 8.67
C VAL A 135 10.98 12.48 8.91
N MET A 136 9.68 12.51 9.19
CA MET A 136 8.90 11.31 9.47
C MET A 136 8.11 10.88 8.24
N GLU A 137 8.31 9.66 7.78
CA GLU A 137 7.53 9.06 6.71
C GLU A 137 6.47 8.14 7.28
N MET A 138 5.23 8.43 6.96
CA MET A 138 4.05 7.66 7.37
C MET A 138 3.07 7.56 6.21
N ALA A 139 2.15 6.60 6.28
CA ALA A 139 1.08 6.51 5.32
C ALA A 139 0.08 7.67 5.52
N ARG A 140 -0.40 8.23 4.41
CA ARG A 140 -1.60 9.06 4.39
C ARG A 140 -2.82 8.18 4.70
N ARG A 141 -3.85 8.76 5.29
CA ARG A 141 -5.09 8.05 5.62
C ARG A 141 -5.97 7.88 4.38
N ASP A 142 -5.67 6.88 3.60
CA ASP A 142 -6.40 6.53 2.39
C ASP A 142 -7.05 5.15 2.52
N THR A 143 -8.18 4.94 1.85
CA THR A 143 -8.84 3.64 1.79
C THR A 143 -9.07 3.22 0.35
N PHE A 144 -8.63 2.02 0.01
CA PHE A 144 -8.85 1.40 -1.29
C PHE A 144 -9.81 0.23 -1.15
N ILE A 145 -10.82 0.17 -2.02
CA ILE A 145 -11.66 -1.00 -2.15
C ILE A 145 -11.17 -1.80 -3.35
N VAL A 146 -10.79 -3.04 -3.09
CA VAL A 146 -10.30 -3.97 -4.11
C VAL A 146 -11.39 -5.00 -4.40
N ASP A 147 -11.70 -5.20 -5.67
CA ASP A 147 -12.70 -6.15 -6.13
C ASP A 147 -12.18 -7.61 -6.08
N PRO A 148 -13.08 -8.63 -6.25
CA PRO A 148 -12.68 -10.03 -6.27
C PRO A 148 -11.67 -10.42 -7.36
N GLN A 149 -11.50 -9.59 -8.40
CA GLN A 149 -10.53 -9.77 -9.47
C GLN A 149 -9.16 -9.14 -9.14
N GLY A 150 -9.05 -8.47 -7.98
CA GLY A 150 -7.82 -7.80 -7.54
C GLY A 150 -7.60 -6.43 -8.16
N ARG A 151 -8.65 -5.74 -8.61
CA ARG A 151 -8.60 -4.39 -9.18
C ARG A 151 -9.09 -3.36 -8.19
N ILE A 152 -8.58 -2.15 -8.26
CA ILE A 152 -9.09 -1.01 -7.50
C ILE A 152 -10.49 -0.66 -8.00
N ALA A 153 -11.49 -0.91 -7.17
CA ALA A 153 -12.88 -0.54 -7.45
C ALA A 153 -13.19 0.90 -6.99
N LYS A 154 -12.54 1.33 -5.90
CA LYS A 154 -12.71 2.69 -5.37
C LYS A 154 -11.49 3.12 -4.56
N HIS A 155 -11.21 4.42 -4.55
CA HIS A 155 -10.19 5.04 -3.73
C HIS A 155 -10.81 6.24 -3.00
N TYR A 156 -10.62 6.28 -1.70
CA TYR A 156 -10.99 7.39 -0.82
C TYR A 156 -9.70 8.00 -0.29
N GLU A 157 -9.42 9.22 -0.71
CA GLU A 157 -8.23 9.95 -0.29
C GLU A 157 -8.48 10.75 1.00
N SER A 158 -7.46 10.80 1.85
CA SER A 158 -7.43 11.66 3.04
C SER A 158 -8.71 11.56 3.89
N VAL A 159 -9.10 10.33 4.21
CA VAL A 159 -10.32 10.01 4.96
C VAL A 159 -10.25 10.63 6.37
N ASP A 160 -11.33 11.28 6.81
CA ASP A 160 -11.48 11.68 8.21
C ASP A 160 -11.74 10.43 9.07
N PRO A 161 -11.13 10.34 10.28
CA PRO A 161 -11.24 9.19 11.17
C PRO A 161 -12.60 9.05 11.85
#